data_a93dba8850858f204bf0b3e9b1871981
#
_entry.id   a93dba8850858f204bf0b3e9b1871981
#
_cell.length_a   1.000
_cell.length_b   1.000
_cell.length_c   1.000
_cell.angle_alpha   90.00
_cell.angle_beta   90.00
_cell.angle_gamma   90.00
#
_symmetry.space_group_name_H-M   'P 1'
#
loop_
_entity.id
_entity.type
_entity.pdbx_description
1 polymer ?
#
loop_
_entity_poly.entity_id
_entity_poly.type
_entity_poly.pdbx_seq_one_letter_code
_entity_poly.pdbx_strand_id
1 'polypeptide(L)'
;MQTQTFLLLRGHQGSGKSTFAAQKTAEFLAQYPDGEVVHIENDLLLTDENGVYRWSPEALDKAQRQGQAAMRNAFKRGQADRARAMLVLNSNTNQKSSACIAMMQMAKKHGFAVEVCRLHNFFANDHGVNETDALAAYLKLNQNRLREEVHIPAVQPMSAAQAALLAKMERFSGRDLPFDEARQTFVTAEYLALGRRNFTAKVSRRHPGLRVLKYARSVFYDNRFDDALLEMRGMVIDEHNHIIVRPFKKVFNYSERTAKNSKYPLKMDDAQRVDAVVKINGFLGCCTHVRLPEGHPSRGAAFDNTTLYSTTGSLDSAFADMVQSHCAQYEKLFAAHPNHTFLFEITDESDPHIVREQPGETLIGIIDTATGRQFGEAELDAIAAEHGIRRPATLRGLTFGELKAMLQTVEHEGFMVFDAATQQMLFKLKSPYYLVSKLLGRSNETNLAAKLDKRRIDEEFYPLIDHIRERQDEFNALDEQQKIAFVQAFLREL
;
A
#
# COMPACT_ATOMS: atom_id res chain seq x y z
N MET A 1 -39.61 7.73 -17.06
CA MET A 1 -39.01 7.70 -15.74
C MET A 1 -40.06 7.99 -14.69
N GLN A 2 -39.89 7.53 -13.45
CA GLN A 2 -40.76 7.95 -12.35
C GLN A 2 -40.50 9.40 -11.98
N THR A 3 -41.53 10.07 -11.37
CA THR A 3 -41.46 11.49 -11.04
C THR A 3 -40.21 11.87 -10.21
N GLN A 4 -39.77 10.99 -9.29
CA GLN A 4 -38.53 11.17 -8.53
C GLN A 4 -37.63 9.94 -8.73
N THR A 5 -36.55 10.15 -9.46
CA THR A 5 -35.61 9.06 -9.82
C THR A 5 -34.19 9.39 -9.37
N PHE A 6 -33.52 8.40 -8.78
CA PHE A 6 -32.07 8.41 -8.59
C PHE A 6 -31.44 7.48 -9.61
N LEU A 7 -30.72 8.05 -10.57
CA LEU A 7 -29.99 7.31 -11.60
C LEU A 7 -28.51 7.22 -11.23
N LEU A 8 -28.04 6.01 -10.95
CA LEU A 8 -26.64 5.72 -10.63
C LEU A 8 -25.95 5.08 -11.84
N LEU A 9 -25.05 5.83 -12.47
CA LEU A 9 -24.24 5.33 -13.57
C LEU A 9 -22.95 4.71 -13.05
N ARG A 10 -22.57 3.55 -13.58
CA ARG A 10 -21.33 2.84 -13.26
C ARG A 10 -20.56 2.57 -14.55
N GLY A 11 -19.26 2.86 -14.53
CA GLY A 11 -18.41 2.66 -15.69
C GLY A 11 -17.01 3.21 -15.47
N HIS A 12 -16.04 2.67 -16.20
CA HIS A 12 -14.66 3.16 -16.21
C HIS A 12 -14.55 4.49 -16.97
N GLN A 13 -13.38 5.07 -17.01
CA GLN A 13 -13.07 6.25 -17.82
C GLN A 13 -13.22 5.88 -19.31
N GLY A 14 -13.82 6.75 -20.10
CA GLY A 14 -14.14 6.46 -21.50
C GLY A 14 -15.33 5.52 -21.71
N SER A 15 -16.12 5.19 -20.68
CA SER A 15 -17.29 4.31 -20.85
C SER A 15 -18.56 5.03 -21.36
N GLY A 16 -18.52 6.35 -21.59
CA GLY A 16 -19.64 7.13 -22.13
C GLY A 16 -20.66 7.57 -21.08
N LYS A 17 -20.30 7.62 -19.79
CA LYS A 17 -21.23 8.01 -18.70
C LYS A 17 -21.77 9.42 -18.87
N SER A 18 -20.93 10.41 -19.17
CA SER A 18 -21.36 11.81 -19.30
C SER A 18 -22.32 12.00 -20.48
N THR A 19 -22.07 11.33 -21.62
CA THR A 19 -22.98 11.33 -22.78
C THR A 19 -24.32 10.67 -22.45
N PHE A 20 -24.29 9.53 -21.78
CA PHE A 20 -25.51 8.83 -21.34
C PHE A 20 -26.27 9.63 -20.28
N ALA A 21 -25.57 10.33 -19.38
CA ALA A 21 -26.16 11.24 -18.42
C ALA A 21 -26.89 12.40 -19.10
N ALA A 22 -26.27 13.02 -20.09
CA ALA A 22 -26.89 14.10 -20.87
C ALA A 22 -28.15 13.62 -21.62
N GLN A 23 -28.08 12.43 -22.23
CA GLN A 23 -29.25 11.81 -22.87
C GLN A 23 -30.40 11.59 -21.90
N LYS A 24 -30.12 10.98 -20.72
CA LYS A 24 -31.14 10.73 -19.69
C LYS A 24 -31.71 12.01 -19.08
N THR A 25 -30.89 13.04 -18.96
CA THR A 25 -31.36 14.38 -18.60
C THR A 25 -32.33 14.96 -19.58
N ALA A 26 -32.02 14.89 -20.89
CA ALA A 26 -32.91 15.35 -21.97
C ALA A 26 -34.23 14.57 -22.00
N GLU A 27 -34.18 13.22 -21.88
CA GLU A 27 -35.37 12.37 -21.80
C GLU A 27 -36.25 12.74 -20.58
N PHE A 28 -35.66 13.03 -19.44
CA PHE A 28 -36.38 13.43 -18.22
C PHE A 28 -37.07 14.80 -18.42
N LEU A 29 -36.33 15.78 -18.89
CA LEU A 29 -36.87 17.14 -19.12
C LEU A 29 -37.92 17.18 -20.24
N ALA A 30 -37.85 16.31 -21.25
CA ALA A 30 -38.91 16.17 -22.24
C ALA A 30 -40.20 15.63 -21.62
N GLN A 31 -40.12 14.76 -20.63
CA GLN A 31 -41.27 14.23 -19.89
C GLN A 31 -41.79 15.19 -18.80
N TYR A 32 -40.86 15.95 -18.18
CA TYR A 32 -41.12 16.88 -17.07
C TYR A 32 -40.40 18.20 -17.37
N PRO A 33 -40.99 19.12 -18.17
CA PRO A 33 -40.33 20.36 -18.60
C PRO A 33 -39.87 21.25 -17.41
N ASP A 34 -40.63 21.27 -16.30
CA ASP A 34 -40.32 22.01 -15.08
C ASP A 34 -39.59 21.16 -14.02
N GLY A 35 -39.09 19.98 -14.41
CA GLY A 35 -38.40 19.06 -13.52
C GLY A 35 -37.03 19.54 -13.09
N GLU A 36 -36.66 19.27 -11.86
CA GLU A 36 -35.32 19.57 -11.34
C GLU A 36 -34.35 18.43 -11.64
N VAL A 37 -33.17 18.78 -12.18
CA VAL A 37 -32.06 17.81 -12.39
C VAL A 37 -30.89 18.19 -11.51
N VAL A 38 -30.40 17.22 -10.70
CA VAL A 38 -29.19 17.36 -9.91
C VAL A 38 -28.15 16.35 -10.39
N HIS A 39 -27.17 16.82 -11.13
CA HIS A 39 -26.11 16.00 -11.70
C HIS A 39 -24.85 16.04 -10.81
N ILE A 40 -24.41 14.88 -10.34
CA ILE A 40 -23.21 14.69 -9.53
C ILE A 40 -22.13 14.02 -10.38
N GLU A 41 -21.13 14.79 -10.76
CA GLU A 41 -19.93 14.35 -11.49
C GLU A 41 -18.72 15.13 -10.92
N ASN A 42 -17.73 14.39 -10.39
CA ASN A 42 -16.56 15.01 -9.77
C ASN A 42 -15.72 15.80 -10.77
N ASP A 43 -15.65 15.34 -12.02
CA ASP A 43 -14.83 15.96 -13.06
C ASP A 43 -15.35 17.37 -13.41
N LEU A 44 -16.66 17.61 -13.33
CA LEU A 44 -17.25 18.95 -13.47
C LEU A 44 -16.79 19.90 -12.34
N LEU A 45 -16.61 19.38 -11.12
CA LEU A 45 -16.15 20.15 -9.97
C LEU A 45 -14.63 20.36 -9.94
N LEU A 46 -13.88 19.59 -10.74
CA LEU A 46 -12.43 19.69 -10.93
C LEU A 46 -12.05 20.56 -12.13
N THR A 47 -13.01 20.99 -12.93
CA THR A 47 -12.81 21.86 -14.08
C THR A 47 -13.13 23.31 -13.67
N ASP A 48 -12.18 24.23 -13.90
CA ASP A 48 -12.38 25.65 -13.57
C ASP A 48 -13.25 26.37 -14.61
N GLU A 49 -13.59 27.64 -14.35
CA GLU A 49 -14.43 28.48 -15.20
C GLU A 49 -13.87 28.66 -16.63
N ASN A 50 -12.57 28.43 -16.82
CA ASN A 50 -11.90 28.49 -18.12
C ASN A 50 -11.81 27.11 -18.81
N GLY A 51 -12.48 26.07 -18.27
CA GLY A 51 -12.46 24.72 -18.80
C GLY A 51 -11.15 23.93 -18.52
N VAL A 52 -10.30 24.41 -17.63
CA VAL A 52 -9.04 23.75 -17.29
C VAL A 52 -9.26 22.72 -16.16
N TYR A 53 -8.97 21.46 -16.46
CA TYR A 53 -9.06 20.37 -15.50
C TYR A 53 -7.89 20.43 -14.51
N ARG A 54 -8.18 20.56 -13.20
CA ARG A 54 -7.20 20.68 -12.12
C ARG A 54 -7.37 19.57 -11.10
N TRP A 55 -6.69 18.48 -11.32
CA TRP A 55 -6.71 17.36 -10.40
C TRP A 55 -5.63 17.48 -9.32
N SER A 56 -6.04 17.34 -8.05
CA SER A 56 -5.19 17.02 -6.92
C SER A 56 -5.96 16.11 -5.95
N PRO A 57 -5.28 15.37 -5.05
CA PRO A 57 -5.97 14.56 -4.04
C PRO A 57 -6.93 15.39 -3.18
N GLU A 58 -6.52 16.61 -2.78
CA GLU A 58 -7.30 17.52 -1.96
C GLU A 58 -8.51 18.07 -2.72
N ALA A 59 -8.33 18.43 -4.00
CA ALA A 59 -9.41 18.88 -4.87
C ALA A 59 -10.46 17.79 -5.09
N LEU A 60 -10.01 16.55 -5.34
CA LEU A 60 -10.89 15.39 -5.47
C LEU A 60 -11.69 15.11 -4.18
N ASP A 61 -11.05 15.17 -3.02
CA ASP A 61 -11.73 14.97 -1.72
C ASP A 61 -12.77 16.06 -1.45
N LYS A 62 -12.49 17.32 -1.83
CA LYS A 62 -13.44 18.43 -1.79
C LYS A 62 -14.61 18.19 -2.74
N ALA A 63 -14.36 17.83 -3.99
CA ALA A 63 -15.39 17.54 -5.00
C ALA A 63 -16.31 16.39 -4.54
N GLN A 64 -15.75 15.31 -3.99
CA GLN A 64 -16.52 14.21 -3.43
C GLN A 64 -17.44 14.65 -2.28
N ARG A 65 -16.93 15.46 -1.34
CA ARG A 65 -17.75 16.00 -0.23
C ARG A 65 -18.88 16.89 -0.74
N GLN A 66 -18.60 17.76 -1.70
CA GLN A 66 -19.60 18.64 -2.32
C GLN A 66 -20.68 17.84 -3.05
N GLY A 67 -20.30 16.85 -3.88
CA GLY A 67 -21.23 15.98 -4.58
C GLY A 67 -22.12 15.17 -3.63
N GLN A 68 -21.55 14.63 -2.55
CA GLN A 68 -22.33 13.93 -1.52
C GLN A 68 -23.31 14.85 -0.79
N ALA A 69 -22.93 16.10 -0.51
CA ALA A 69 -23.81 17.09 0.11
C ALA A 69 -24.96 17.48 -0.84
N ALA A 70 -24.66 17.75 -2.12
CA ALA A 70 -25.64 18.05 -3.14
C ALA A 70 -26.69 16.93 -3.29
N MET A 71 -26.22 15.67 -3.36
CA MET A 71 -27.07 14.50 -3.44
C MET A 71 -28.00 14.37 -2.23
N ARG A 72 -27.47 14.49 -0.99
CA ARG A 72 -28.27 14.43 0.24
C ARG A 72 -29.32 15.53 0.28
N ASN A 73 -28.94 16.75 -0.11
CA ASN A 73 -29.86 17.88 -0.13
C ASN A 73 -30.97 17.71 -1.18
N ALA A 74 -30.64 17.16 -2.36
CA ALA A 74 -31.63 16.84 -3.38
C ALA A 74 -32.65 15.79 -2.88
N PHE A 75 -32.20 14.71 -2.24
CA PHE A 75 -33.10 13.71 -1.67
C PHE A 75 -34.05 14.30 -0.60
N LYS A 76 -33.54 15.22 0.25
CA LYS A 76 -34.37 15.89 1.25
C LYS A 76 -35.43 16.79 0.60
N ARG A 77 -35.07 17.56 -0.46
CA ARG A 77 -36.02 18.39 -1.20
C ARG A 77 -37.10 17.57 -1.86
N GLY A 78 -36.74 16.48 -2.56
CA GLY A 78 -37.71 15.58 -3.17
C GLY A 78 -38.62 14.90 -2.15
N GLN A 79 -38.10 14.57 -0.96
CA GLN A 79 -38.91 14.04 0.13
C GLN A 79 -39.91 15.07 0.67
N ALA A 80 -39.53 16.34 0.73
CA ALA A 80 -40.38 17.42 1.23
C ALA A 80 -41.50 17.78 0.24
N ASP A 81 -41.24 17.65 -1.08
CA ASP A 81 -42.21 17.91 -2.13
C ASP A 81 -42.27 16.70 -3.09
N ARG A 82 -43.25 15.82 -2.85
CA ARG A 82 -43.47 14.60 -3.63
C ARG A 82 -44.06 14.84 -5.01
N ALA A 83 -44.70 15.97 -5.22
CA ALA A 83 -45.28 16.33 -6.53
C ALA A 83 -44.22 16.83 -7.50
N ARG A 84 -43.10 17.34 -6.98
CA ARG A 84 -42.00 17.86 -7.80
C ARG A 84 -41.28 16.75 -8.53
N ALA A 85 -41.24 16.87 -9.86
CA ALA A 85 -40.43 15.97 -10.67
C ALA A 85 -38.92 16.24 -10.43
N MET A 86 -38.14 15.21 -10.12
CA MET A 86 -36.72 15.35 -9.79
C MET A 86 -35.89 14.16 -10.27
N LEU A 87 -34.84 14.45 -11.04
CA LEU A 87 -33.80 13.50 -11.40
C LEU A 87 -32.52 13.80 -10.63
N VAL A 88 -32.09 12.89 -9.77
CA VAL A 88 -30.77 12.93 -9.15
C VAL A 88 -29.89 11.92 -9.87
N LEU A 89 -28.82 12.40 -10.53
CA LEU A 89 -27.96 11.58 -11.38
C LEU A 89 -26.52 11.60 -10.86
N ASN A 90 -25.90 10.42 -10.69
CA ASN A 90 -24.50 10.30 -10.31
C ASN A 90 -23.74 9.54 -11.41
N SER A 91 -22.85 10.24 -12.14
CA SER A 91 -22.05 9.72 -13.25
C SER A 91 -20.57 9.49 -12.92
N ASN A 92 -20.20 9.50 -11.65
CA ASN A 92 -18.87 9.09 -11.23
C ASN A 92 -18.60 7.62 -11.61
N THR A 93 -17.34 7.16 -11.51
CA THR A 93 -17.01 5.76 -11.86
C THR A 93 -17.73 4.72 -11.01
N ASN A 94 -18.10 5.04 -9.77
CA ASN A 94 -18.92 4.25 -8.85
C ASN A 94 -18.45 2.78 -8.73
N GLN A 95 -17.13 2.59 -8.52
CA GLN A 95 -16.47 1.27 -8.56
C GLN A 95 -16.80 0.38 -7.35
N LYS A 96 -16.97 0.96 -6.14
CA LYS A 96 -17.19 0.18 -4.90
C LYS A 96 -18.68 -0.13 -4.71
N SER A 97 -19.05 -1.41 -4.69
CA SER A 97 -20.45 -1.84 -4.48
C SER A 97 -21.02 -1.35 -3.15
N SER A 98 -20.25 -1.36 -2.05
CA SER A 98 -20.71 -0.90 -0.75
C SER A 98 -21.12 0.59 -0.74
N ALA A 99 -20.34 1.45 -1.42
CA ALA A 99 -20.67 2.87 -1.56
C ALA A 99 -21.93 3.07 -2.41
N CYS A 100 -22.06 2.31 -3.50
CA CYS A 100 -23.26 2.33 -4.36
C CYS A 100 -24.51 1.90 -3.57
N ILE A 101 -24.43 0.80 -2.83
CA ILE A 101 -25.54 0.31 -1.99
C ILE A 101 -25.96 1.35 -0.97
N ALA A 102 -25.02 2.02 -0.29
CA ALA A 102 -25.34 3.09 0.65
C ALA A 102 -26.09 4.26 0.00
N MET A 103 -25.67 4.69 -1.20
CA MET A 103 -26.37 5.74 -1.96
C MET A 103 -27.77 5.29 -2.38
N MET A 104 -27.92 4.06 -2.87
CA MET A 104 -29.22 3.47 -3.28
C MET A 104 -30.18 3.38 -2.08
N GLN A 105 -29.69 2.92 -0.92
CA GLN A 105 -30.49 2.84 0.31
C GLN A 105 -30.93 4.24 0.77
N MET A 106 -30.03 5.22 0.69
CA MET A 106 -30.36 6.62 1.00
C MET A 106 -31.46 7.14 0.08
N ALA A 107 -31.36 6.95 -1.23
CA ALA A 107 -32.37 7.36 -2.20
C ALA A 107 -33.74 6.70 -1.91
N LYS A 108 -33.75 5.37 -1.71
CA LYS A 108 -34.98 4.60 -1.36
C LYS A 108 -35.59 5.10 -0.06
N LYS A 109 -34.77 5.41 0.98
CA LYS A 109 -35.25 5.98 2.26
C LYS A 109 -35.97 7.32 2.07
N HIS A 110 -35.55 8.13 1.09
CA HIS A 110 -36.17 9.41 0.74
C HIS A 110 -37.27 9.26 -0.33
N GLY A 111 -37.63 8.02 -0.70
CA GLY A 111 -38.74 7.69 -1.61
C GLY A 111 -38.47 7.89 -3.09
N PHE A 112 -37.20 7.96 -3.48
CA PHE A 112 -36.81 7.95 -4.88
C PHE A 112 -36.85 6.54 -5.45
N ALA A 113 -37.32 6.40 -6.69
CA ALA A 113 -37.04 5.21 -7.50
C ALA A 113 -35.53 5.16 -7.81
N VAL A 114 -34.96 3.96 -7.81
CA VAL A 114 -33.54 3.79 -8.03
C VAL A 114 -33.30 2.99 -9.30
N GLU A 115 -32.54 3.58 -10.20
CA GLU A 115 -32.09 2.93 -11.45
C GLU A 115 -30.55 2.89 -11.43
N VAL A 116 -29.96 1.73 -11.77
CA VAL A 116 -28.52 1.54 -11.84
C VAL A 116 -28.15 1.06 -13.23
N CYS A 117 -27.32 1.83 -13.94
CA CYS A 117 -26.88 1.48 -15.29
C CYS A 117 -25.36 1.26 -15.32
N ARG A 118 -24.94 0.14 -15.90
CA ARG A 118 -23.56 -0.22 -16.13
C ARG A 118 -23.18 -0.01 -17.59
N LEU A 119 -22.24 0.89 -17.87
CA LEU A 119 -21.77 1.20 -19.23
C LEU A 119 -20.47 0.46 -19.54
N HIS A 120 -20.33 -0.01 -20.79
CA HIS A 120 -19.26 -0.90 -21.25
C HIS A 120 -18.47 -0.39 -22.46
N ASN A 121 -18.69 0.87 -22.91
CA ASN A 121 -17.92 1.40 -24.03
C ASN A 121 -16.45 1.65 -23.68
N PHE A 122 -15.60 1.62 -24.69
CA PHE A 122 -14.17 1.97 -24.63
C PHE A 122 -13.88 3.09 -25.63
N PHE A 123 -14.44 4.28 -25.38
CA PHE A 123 -14.14 5.48 -26.17
C PHE A 123 -12.74 6.01 -25.82
N ALA A 124 -12.18 6.80 -26.76
CA ALA A 124 -10.99 7.59 -26.49
C ALA A 124 -11.22 8.48 -25.25
N ASN A 125 -10.18 8.67 -24.47
CA ASN A 125 -10.27 9.32 -23.17
C ASN A 125 -9.73 10.75 -23.23
N ASP A 126 -10.59 11.73 -23.04
CA ASP A 126 -10.28 13.17 -23.13
C ASP A 126 -9.41 13.69 -21.97
N HIS A 127 -9.27 12.92 -20.86
CA HIS A 127 -8.54 13.32 -19.66
C HIS A 127 -7.14 12.70 -19.54
N GLY A 128 -6.58 12.12 -20.59
CA GLY A 128 -5.24 11.54 -20.60
C GLY A 128 -5.04 10.34 -19.65
N VAL A 129 -6.12 9.70 -19.20
CA VAL A 129 -6.04 8.46 -18.40
C VAL A 129 -5.49 7.35 -19.28
N ASN A 130 -4.43 6.68 -18.84
CA ASN A 130 -3.84 5.62 -19.63
C ASN A 130 -4.76 4.38 -19.70
N GLU A 131 -4.56 3.57 -20.73
CA GLU A 131 -5.40 2.40 -21.00
C GLU A 131 -5.40 1.39 -19.86
N THR A 132 -4.24 1.14 -19.22
CA THR A 132 -4.16 0.21 -18.09
C THR A 132 -4.96 0.68 -16.89
N ASP A 133 -5.10 1.99 -16.71
CA ASP A 133 -5.90 2.59 -15.65
C ASP A 133 -7.42 2.46 -15.92
N ALA A 134 -7.84 2.63 -17.16
CA ALA A 134 -9.22 2.41 -17.57
C ALA A 134 -9.61 0.93 -17.43
N LEU A 135 -8.72 0.01 -17.85
CA LEU A 135 -8.92 -1.43 -17.69
C LEU A 135 -8.92 -1.87 -16.22
N ALA A 136 -8.06 -1.29 -15.37
CA ALA A 136 -8.08 -1.55 -13.93
C ALA A 136 -9.41 -1.11 -13.27
N ALA A 137 -9.96 0.03 -13.71
CA ALA A 137 -11.28 0.48 -13.27
C ALA A 137 -12.39 -0.47 -13.74
N TYR A 138 -12.31 -0.94 -14.99
CA TYR A 138 -13.25 -1.92 -15.56
C TYR A 138 -13.20 -3.25 -14.78
N LEU A 139 -12.00 -3.78 -14.52
CA LEU A 139 -11.80 -4.99 -13.73
C LEU A 139 -12.40 -4.85 -12.33
N LYS A 140 -12.14 -3.74 -11.66
CA LYS A 140 -12.69 -3.47 -10.32
C LYS A 140 -14.20 -3.39 -10.31
N LEU A 141 -14.81 -2.84 -11.34
CA LEU A 141 -16.27 -2.84 -11.52
C LEU A 141 -16.82 -4.25 -11.71
N ASN A 142 -16.13 -5.12 -12.45
CA ASN A 142 -16.50 -6.53 -12.65
C ASN A 142 -16.41 -7.35 -11.33
N GLN A 143 -15.45 -7.02 -10.47
CA GLN A 143 -15.28 -7.62 -9.15
C GLN A 143 -16.31 -7.10 -8.11
N ASN A 144 -16.92 -5.94 -8.35
CA ASN A 144 -17.86 -5.26 -7.46
C ASN A 144 -19.25 -5.13 -8.11
N ARG A 145 -19.82 -6.25 -8.57
CA ARG A 145 -21.14 -6.26 -9.23
C ARG A 145 -22.25 -5.87 -8.26
N LEU A 146 -23.28 -5.22 -8.81
CA LEU A 146 -24.55 -4.97 -8.13
C LEU A 146 -25.64 -5.88 -8.70
N ARG A 147 -26.53 -6.37 -7.85
CA ARG A 147 -27.56 -7.34 -8.22
C ARG A 147 -28.62 -6.76 -9.17
N GLU A 148 -28.85 -5.44 -9.07
CA GLU A 148 -29.93 -4.73 -9.78
C GLU A 148 -29.39 -3.84 -10.93
N GLU A 149 -28.12 -3.99 -11.33
CA GLU A 149 -27.58 -3.15 -12.39
C GLU A 149 -28.01 -3.62 -13.78
N VAL A 150 -28.50 -2.68 -14.58
CA VAL A 150 -28.82 -2.88 -15.99
C VAL A 150 -27.58 -2.63 -16.83
N HIS A 151 -27.15 -3.63 -17.59
CA HIS A 151 -25.99 -3.51 -18.46
C HIS A 151 -26.41 -2.87 -19.79
N ILE A 152 -25.86 -1.70 -20.08
CA ILE A 152 -26.09 -0.98 -21.34
C ILE A 152 -25.14 -1.56 -22.39
N PRO A 153 -25.69 -2.05 -23.55
CA PRO A 153 -24.84 -2.57 -24.61
C PRO A 153 -23.81 -1.54 -25.09
N ALA A 154 -22.58 -2.00 -25.34
CA ALA A 154 -21.53 -1.12 -25.85
C ALA A 154 -21.76 -0.80 -27.35
N VAL A 155 -21.70 0.48 -27.71
CA VAL A 155 -21.63 0.94 -29.10
C VAL A 155 -20.20 0.81 -29.62
N GLN A 156 -19.23 1.05 -28.73
CA GLN A 156 -17.80 0.82 -28.97
C GLN A 156 -17.24 -0.18 -27.94
N PRO A 157 -17.29 -1.47 -28.27
CA PRO A 157 -16.81 -2.51 -27.35
C PRO A 157 -15.28 -2.51 -27.21
N MET A 158 -14.80 -3.24 -26.22
CA MET A 158 -13.39 -3.48 -26.01
C MET A 158 -12.72 -4.11 -27.24
N SER A 159 -11.56 -3.61 -27.63
CA SER A 159 -10.75 -4.20 -28.70
C SER A 159 -10.12 -5.53 -28.26
N ALA A 160 -9.69 -6.36 -29.21
CA ALA A 160 -9.00 -7.62 -28.92
C ALA A 160 -7.70 -7.40 -28.11
N ALA A 161 -6.97 -6.31 -28.38
CA ALA A 161 -5.76 -5.95 -27.63
C ALA A 161 -6.09 -5.59 -26.16
N GLN A 162 -7.15 -4.80 -25.94
CA GLN A 162 -7.63 -4.46 -24.60
C GLN A 162 -8.13 -5.69 -23.84
N ALA A 163 -8.82 -6.61 -24.51
CA ALA A 163 -9.27 -7.86 -23.91
C ALA A 163 -8.11 -8.75 -23.47
N ALA A 164 -7.07 -8.86 -24.31
CA ALA A 164 -5.85 -9.60 -23.96
C ALA A 164 -5.12 -8.98 -22.77
N LEU A 165 -5.04 -7.63 -22.74
CA LEU A 165 -4.43 -6.90 -21.62
C LEU A 165 -5.26 -7.06 -20.34
N LEU A 166 -6.59 -7.01 -20.41
CA LEU A 166 -7.47 -7.24 -19.28
C LEU A 166 -7.30 -8.65 -18.71
N ALA A 167 -7.23 -9.67 -19.55
CA ALA A 167 -7.02 -11.06 -19.13
C ALA A 167 -5.68 -11.23 -18.35
N LYS A 168 -4.62 -10.55 -18.79
CA LYS A 168 -3.34 -10.51 -18.02
C LYS A 168 -3.51 -9.84 -16.66
N MET A 169 -4.23 -8.72 -16.59
CA MET A 169 -4.49 -8.02 -15.32
C MET A 169 -5.34 -8.86 -14.37
N GLU A 170 -6.28 -9.65 -14.88
CA GLU A 170 -7.10 -10.58 -14.09
C GLU A 170 -6.23 -11.69 -13.48
N ARG A 171 -5.33 -12.30 -14.24
CA ARG A 171 -4.36 -13.28 -13.73
C ARG A 171 -3.54 -12.70 -12.57
N PHE A 172 -2.99 -11.50 -12.71
CA PHE A 172 -2.20 -10.86 -11.66
C PHE A 172 -3.02 -10.53 -10.41
N SER A 173 -4.29 -10.16 -10.55
CA SER A 173 -5.18 -9.94 -9.41
C SER A 173 -5.51 -11.24 -8.66
N GLY A 174 -5.49 -12.38 -9.37
CA GLY A 174 -5.68 -13.73 -8.83
C GLY A 174 -4.45 -14.38 -8.19
N ARG A 175 -3.33 -13.67 -8.05
CA ARG A 175 -2.03 -14.16 -7.55
C ARG A 175 -1.31 -15.15 -8.49
N ASP A 176 -1.76 -15.30 -9.72
CA ASP A 176 -1.03 -16.03 -10.76
C ASP A 176 0.00 -15.09 -11.39
N LEU A 177 1.06 -14.78 -10.63
CA LEU A 177 2.10 -13.85 -11.06
C LEU A 177 3.16 -14.59 -11.87
N PRO A 178 3.68 -13.97 -12.95
CA PRO A 178 4.83 -14.50 -13.65
C PRO A 178 6.06 -14.47 -12.73
N PHE A 179 6.76 -15.59 -12.63
CA PHE A 179 7.98 -15.70 -11.87
C PHE A 179 9.18 -15.83 -12.81
N ASP A 180 10.21 -15.04 -12.58
CA ASP A 180 11.47 -15.11 -13.29
C ASP A 180 12.42 -16.06 -12.54
N GLU A 181 12.51 -17.30 -13.01
CA GLU A 181 13.35 -18.33 -12.40
C GLU A 181 14.84 -17.97 -12.43
N ALA A 182 15.30 -17.29 -13.48
CA ALA A 182 16.70 -16.92 -13.60
C ALA A 182 17.11 -15.85 -12.58
N ARG A 183 16.19 -14.96 -12.23
CA ARG A 183 16.40 -13.84 -11.29
C ARG A 183 15.76 -14.09 -9.93
N GLN A 184 15.05 -15.21 -9.77
CA GLN A 184 14.34 -15.58 -8.54
C GLN A 184 13.46 -14.43 -8.00
N THR A 185 12.61 -13.86 -8.87
CA THR A 185 11.77 -12.69 -8.55
C THR A 185 10.42 -12.72 -9.25
N PHE A 186 9.40 -12.19 -8.60
CA PHE A 186 8.10 -11.86 -9.20
C PHE A 186 8.08 -10.46 -9.84
N VAL A 187 9.15 -9.66 -9.68
CA VAL A 187 9.26 -8.31 -10.26
C VAL A 187 9.72 -8.41 -11.72
N THR A 188 8.83 -8.91 -12.58
CA THR A 188 9.09 -9.07 -14.01
C THR A 188 8.76 -7.80 -14.80
N ALA A 189 9.29 -7.66 -16.01
CA ALA A 189 8.97 -6.56 -16.92
C ALA A 189 7.46 -6.47 -17.19
N GLU A 190 6.80 -7.64 -17.32
CA GLU A 190 5.35 -7.71 -17.52
C GLU A 190 4.58 -7.20 -16.30
N TYR A 191 4.98 -7.57 -15.07
CA TYR A 191 4.39 -7.05 -13.85
C TYR A 191 4.58 -5.53 -13.73
N LEU A 192 5.80 -5.03 -14.00
CA LEU A 192 6.12 -3.61 -13.94
C LEU A 192 5.27 -2.77 -14.92
N ALA A 193 4.98 -3.33 -16.09
CA ALA A 193 4.14 -2.65 -17.09
C ALA A 193 2.67 -2.50 -16.62
N LEU A 194 2.14 -3.45 -15.85
CA LEU A 194 0.73 -3.51 -15.44
C LEU A 194 0.46 -3.04 -14.01
N GLY A 195 1.45 -3.09 -13.13
CA GLY A 195 1.30 -2.84 -11.69
C GLY A 195 1.41 -1.37 -11.24
N ARG A 196 1.43 -0.39 -12.14
CA ARG A 196 1.77 1.02 -11.85
C ARG A 196 1.01 1.69 -10.70
N ARG A 197 -0.23 1.28 -10.42
CA ARG A 197 -1.03 1.83 -9.30
C ARG A 197 -0.67 1.24 -7.94
N ASN A 198 0.02 0.12 -7.92
CA ASN A 198 0.34 -0.61 -6.71
C ASN A 198 1.74 -0.29 -6.19
N PHE A 199 2.56 0.38 -6.98
CA PHE A 199 3.92 0.79 -6.61
C PHE A 199 4.32 2.10 -7.29
N THR A 200 5.41 2.68 -6.78
CA THR A 200 6.10 3.83 -7.39
C THR A 200 7.45 3.37 -7.91
N ALA A 201 7.88 3.94 -9.04
CA ALA A 201 9.23 3.78 -9.60
C ALA A 201 9.88 5.16 -9.67
N LYS A 202 10.66 5.52 -8.63
CA LYS A 202 11.29 6.83 -8.54
C LYS A 202 12.66 6.80 -9.23
N VAL A 203 12.81 7.59 -10.27
CA VAL A 203 14.10 7.77 -10.97
C VAL A 203 15.09 8.49 -10.05
N SER A 204 16.33 7.99 -9.97
CA SER A 204 17.41 8.66 -9.25
C SER A 204 17.94 9.85 -10.07
N ARG A 205 18.19 10.95 -9.37
CA ARG A 205 18.86 12.13 -9.97
C ARG A 205 20.37 11.97 -10.00
N ARG A 206 20.94 11.29 -9.00
CA ARG A 206 22.40 11.05 -8.89
C ARG A 206 22.87 9.94 -9.83
N HIS A 207 22.02 8.96 -10.08
CA HIS A 207 22.29 7.81 -10.93
C HIS A 207 21.20 7.69 -12.01
N PRO A 208 21.23 8.55 -13.06
CA PRO A 208 20.31 8.41 -14.18
C PRO A 208 20.37 6.99 -14.74
N GLY A 209 19.24 6.43 -15.11
CA GLY A 209 19.13 5.02 -15.49
C GLY A 209 18.74 4.08 -14.35
N LEU A 210 18.79 4.52 -13.08
CA LEU A 210 18.33 3.73 -11.95
C LEU A 210 16.98 4.22 -11.42
N ARG A 211 16.13 3.26 -10.99
CA ARG A 211 14.80 3.50 -10.41
C ARG A 211 14.63 2.74 -9.13
N VAL A 212 14.14 3.40 -8.09
CA VAL A 212 13.79 2.80 -6.80
C VAL A 212 12.32 2.39 -6.83
N LEU A 213 12.05 1.10 -6.63
CA LEU A 213 10.71 0.55 -6.56
C LEU A 213 10.22 0.50 -5.11
N LYS A 214 9.01 1.00 -4.88
CA LYS A 214 8.36 0.96 -3.57
C LYS A 214 6.88 0.72 -3.75
N TYR A 215 6.29 -0.24 -3.02
CA TYR A 215 4.84 -0.44 -3.02
C TYR A 215 4.11 0.83 -2.56
N ALA A 216 2.97 1.09 -3.15
CA ALA A 216 2.16 2.26 -2.81
C ALA A 216 1.54 2.11 -1.41
N ARG A 217 1.41 3.22 -0.69
CA ARG A 217 0.84 3.25 0.67
C ARG A 217 -0.57 2.64 0.73
N SER A 218 -1.37 2.80 -0.32
CA SER A 218 -2.69 2.20 -0.44
C SER A 218 -2.69 0.66 -0.46
N VAL A 219 -1.62 0.03 -0.98
CA VAL A 219 -1.46 -1.44 -0.96
C VAL A 219 -1.44 -1.94 0.47
N PHE A 220 -0.76 -1.20 1.33
CA PHE A 220 -0.64 -1.50 2.74
C PHE A 220 -2.01 -1.38 3.45
N TYR A 221 -2.68 -0.24 3.34
CA TYR A 221 -3.97 0.00 4.00
C TYR A 221 -5.10 -0.92 3.52
N ASP A 222 -5.09 -1.27 2.24
CA ASP A 222 -6.10 -2.15 1.63
C ASP A 222 -5.73 -3.64 1.73
N ASN A 223 -4.61 -3.99 2.35
CA ASN A 223 -4.03 -5.35 2.40
C ASN A 223 -3.97 -6.01 1.02
N ARG A 224 -3.49 -5.26 0.00
CA ARG A 224 -3.43 -5.70 -1.41
C ARG A 224 -2.06 -6.20 -1.83
N PHE A 225 -1.25 -6.69 -0.89
CA PHE A 225 0.03 -7.29 -1.21
C PHE A 225 -0.12 -8.51 -2.11
N ASP A 226 0.83 -8.67 -3.01
CA ASP A 226 1.17 -9.87 -3.76
C ASP A 226 2.69 -10.10 -3.66
N ASP A 227 3.17 -11.21 -4.19
CA ASP A 227 4.56 -11.62 -4.00
C ASP A 227 5.56 -10.64 -4.65
N ALA A 228 5.20 -9.98 -5.77
CA ALA A 228 6.02 -8.95 -6.39
C ALA A 228 6.09 -7.68 -5.50
N LEU A 229 4.96 -7.25 -4.94
CA LEU A 229 4.90 -6.07 -4.07
C LEU A 229 5.65 -6.26 -2.76
N LEU A 230 5.75 -7.51 -2.25
CA LEU A 230 6.59 -7.81 -1.09
C LEU A 230 8.07 -7.51 -1.35
N GLU A 231 8.54 -7.67 -2.59
CA GLU A 231 9.92 -7.38 -2.97
C GLU A 231 10.17 -5.88 -3.18
N MET A 232 9.13 -5.09 -3.50
CA MET A 232 9.23 -3.65 -3.81
C MET A 232 9.32 -2.79 -2.54
N ARG A 233 10.38 -2.98 -1.77
CA ARG A 233 10.67 -2.22 -0.53
C ARG A 233 12.03 -1.53 -0.61
N GLY A 234 12.23 -0.75 -1.68
CA GLY A 234 13.50 -0.08 -1.97
C GLY A 234 14.38 -0.86 -2.95
N MET A 235 13.82 -1.85 -3.65
CA MET A 235 14.51 -2.52 -4.75
C MET A 235 14.92 -1.49 -5.80
N VAL A 236 16.17 -1.54 -6.25
CA VAL A 236 16.65 -0.68 -7.35
C VAL A 236 16.81 -1.52 -8.60
N ILE A 237 16.25 -1.01 -9.69
CA ILE A 237 16.38 -1.61 -11.02
C ILE A 237 16.99 -0.59 -12.01
N ASP A 238 17.63 -1.11 -13.05
CA ASP A 238 18.10 -0.30 -14.18
C ASP A 238 16.98 -0.06 -15.21
N GLU A 239 17.31 0.60 -16.32
CA GLU A 239 16.38 0.89 -17.43
C GLU A 239 15.88 -0.39 -18.12
N HIS A 240 16.63 -1.49 -18.04
CA HIS A 240 16.30 -2.80 -18.60
C HIS A 240 15.60 -3.74 -17.61
N ASN A 241 15.21 -3.22 -16.44
CA ASN A 241 14.57 -3.95 -15.35
C ASN A 241 15.45 -5.03 -14.67
N HIS A 242 16.79 -4.91 -14.76
CA HIS A 242 17.68 -5.76 -13.97
C HIS A 242 17.77 -5.23 -12.54
N ILE A 243 17.82 -6.15 -11.58
CA ILE A 243 17.91 -5.81 -10.15
C ILE A 243 19.36 -5.43 -9.85
N ILE A 244 19.56 -4.20 -9.38
CA ILE A 244 20.87 -3.62 -9.01
C ILE A 244 21.06 -3.59 -7.49
N VAL A 245 20.00 -3.28 -6.73
CA VAL A 245 19.98 -3.35 -5.26
C VAL A 245 18.78 -4.17 -4.84
N ARG A 246 19.01 -5.16 -3.99
CA ARG A 246 17.96 -6.08 -3.52
C ARG A 246 17.86 -6.08 -2.00
N PRO A 247 16.98 -5.25 -1.40
CA PRO A 247 16.76 -5.24 0.04
C PRO A 247 15.87 -6.40 0.49
N PHE A 248 15.68 -6.53 1.80
CA PHE A 248 14.71 -7.48 2.36
C PHE A 248 13.31 -7.28 1.79
N LYS A 249 12.64 -8.39 1.49
CA LYS A 249 11.18 -8.40 1.24
C LYS A 249 10.45 -7.83 2.47
N LYS A 250 9.20 -7.41 2.29
CA LYS A 250 8.36 -7.02 3.43
C LYS A 250 8.23 -8.20 4.39
N VAL A 251 8.60 -7.96 5.63
CA VAL A 251 8.36 -8.88 6.74
C VAL A 251 7.17 -8.35 7.53
N PHE A 252 6.21 -9.22 7.81
CA PHE A 252 5.00 -8.90 8.59
C PHE A 252 5.27 -9.01 10.09
N ASN A 253 4.49 -8.29 10.89
CA ASN A 253 4.42 -8.57 12.32
C ASN A 253 3.66 -9.89 12.56
N TYR A 254 3.91 -10.56 13.69
CA TYR A 254 3.20 -11.81 14.01
C TYR A 254 1.69 -11.61 14.06
N SER A 255 1.22 -10.51 14.67
CA SER A 255 -0.20 -10.14 14.71
C SER A 255 -0.84 -9.96 13.31
N GLU A 256 -0.10 -9.44 12.32
CA GLU A 256 -0.58 -9.34 10.94
C GLU A 256 -0.73 -10.74 10.29
N ARG A 257 0.10 -11.71 10.69
CA ARG A 257 0.08 -13.07 10.14
C ARG A 257 -1.00 -13.95 10.79
N THR A 258 -1.35 -13.70 12.06
CA THR A 258 -2.40 -14.41 12.79
C THR A 258 -3.78 -13.80 12.60
N ALA A 259 -3.88 -12.59 12.03
CA ALA A 259 -5.17 -11.93 11.77
C ALA A 259 -6.09 -12.78 10.88
N LYS A 260 -7.39 -12.77 11.18
CA LYS A 260 -8.43 -13.58 10.50
C LYS A 260 -8.42 -13.45 8.97
N ASN A 261 -8.06 -12.27 8.45
CA ASN A 261 -8.03 -11.96 7.02
C ASN A 261 -6.59 -11.85 6.48
N SER A 262 -5.61 -12.47 7.14
CA SER A 262 -4.23 -12.45 6.66
C SER A 262 -4.13 -13.12 5.30
N LYS A 263 -3.41 -12.47 4.37
CA LYS A 263 -3.08 -13.07 3.07
C LYS A 263 -1.90 -14.03 3.15
N TYR A 264 -1.07 -13.89 4.16
CA TYR A 264 0.12 -14.70 4.43
C TYR A 264 0.00 -15.30 5.84
N PRO A 265 -1.02 -16.14 6.09
CA PRO A 265 -1.29 -16.65 7.42
C PRO A 265 -0.12 -17.54 7.90
N LEU A 266 0.23 -17.37 9.16
CA LEU A 266 1.18 -18.22 9.87
C LEU A 266 0.73 -18.35 11.30
N LYS A 267 0.56 -19.58 11.75
CA LYS A 267 0.28 -19.90 13.15
C LYS A 267 1.46 -20.72 13.67
N MET A 268 2.04 -20.27 14.78
CA MET A 268 3.14 -20.95 15.44
C MET A 268 2.61 -21.75 16.62
N ASP A 269 3.20 -22.92 16.82
CA ASP A 269 3.06 -23.69 18.06
C ASP A 269 4.10 -23.20 19.07
N ASP A 270 3.72 -23.14 20.36
CA ASP A 270 4.61 -22.67 21.41
C ASP A 270 5.84 -23.57 21.59
N ALA A 271 5.77 -24.83 21.21
CA ALA A 271 6.91 -25.78 21.24
C ALA A 271 7.84 -25.63 20.01
N GLN A 272 7.45 -24.91 18.97
CA GLN A 272 8.26 -24.76 17.76
C GLN A 272 9.57 -24.03 18.07
N ARG A 273 10.68 -24.59 17.54
CA ARG A 273 12.01 -23.98 17.71
C ARG A 273 12.22 -22.82 16.78
N VAL A 274 12.72 -21.72 17.31
CA VAL A 274 13.00 -20.47 16.60
C VAL A 274 14.37 -19.92 17.01
N ASP A 275 14.96 -19.15 16.10
CA ASP A 275 16.05 -18.24 16.39
C ASP A 275 15.50 -16.81 16.42
N ALA A 276 15.94 -16.00 17.36
CA ALA A 276 15.46 -14.64 17.56
C ALA A 276 16.62 -13.65 17.51
N VAL A 277 16.63 -12.79 16.51
CA VAL A 277 17.63 -11.72 16.34
C VAL A 277 17.05 -10.44 16.92
N VAL A 278 17.77 -9.79 17.83
CA VAL A 278 17.34 -8.52 18.44
C VAL A 278 17.13 -7.47 17.34
N LYS A 279 15.95 -6.90 17.32
CA LYS A 279 15.63 -5.87 16.33
C LYS A 279 16.13 -4.51 16.83
N ILE A 280 17.15 -4.00 16.16
CA ILE A 280 17.68 -2.65 16.37
C ILE A 280 16.66 -1.62 15.86
N ASN A 281 16.52 -0.50 16.56
CA ASN A 281 15.57 0.57 16.25
C ASN A 281 16.26 1.73 15.51
N GLY A 282 16.40 1.62 14.22
CA GLY A 282 16.99 2.60 13.31
C GLY A 282 16.26 2.66 11.97
N PHE A 283 16.97 3.02 10.92
CA PHE A 283 16.46 2.94 9.55
C PHE A 283 17.34 2.04 8.68
N LEU A 284 16.74 1.41 7.68
CA LEU A 284 17.42 0.48 6.78
C LEU A 284 18.30 1.24 5.78
N GLY A 285 19.60 0.99 5.81
CA GLY A 285 20.58 1.35 4.80
C GLY A 285 20.95 0.15 3.94
N CYS A 286 21.14 0.38 2.64
CA CYS A 286 21.57 -0.63 1.68
C CYS A 286 22.85 -0.16 0.99
N CYS A 287 23.88 -1.01 0.96
CA CYS A 287 25.15 -0.75 0.29
C CYS A 287 25.40 -1.86 -0.72
N THR A 288 25.60 -1.51 -2.00
CA THR A 288 25.83 -2.48 -3.06
C THR A 288 26.96 -1.99 -3.97
N HIS A 289 28.05 -2.73 -4.03
CA HIS A 289 29.08 -2.47 -5.05
C HIS A 289 28.63 -3.15 -6.35
N VAL A 290 28.34 -2.35 -7.35
CA VAL A 290 27.85 -2.84 -8.64
C VAL A 290 29.03 -3.22 -9.52
N ARG A 291 29.01 -4.42 -10.06
CA ARG A 291 29.93 -4.87 -11.11
C ARG A 291 29.16 -5.66 -12.13
N LEU A 292 28.82 -5.00 -13.23
CA LEU A 292 27.98 -5.61 -14.24
C LEU A 292 28.75 -6.63 -15.08
N PRO A 293 28.16 -7.83 -15.31
CA PRO A 293 28.82 -8.88 -16.09
C PRO A 293 28.98 -8.50 -17.56
N GLU A 294 29.84 -9.24 -18.28
CA GLU A 294 29.98 -9.07 -19.71
C GLU A 294 28.65 -9.33 -20.42
N GLY A 295 28.32 -8.47 -21.40
CA GLY A 295 27.04 -8.55 -22.12
C GLY A 295 25.85 -7.92 -21.38
N HIS A 296 26.02 -7.40 -20.17
CA HIS A 296 24.94 -6.67 -19.50
C HIS A 296 24.63 -5.37 -20.23
N PRO A 297 23.35 -5.06 -20.55
CA PRO A 297 23.00 -3.89 -21.38
C PRO A 297 23.41 -2.55 -20.75
N SER A 298 23.46 -2.47 -19.42
CA SER A 298 23.89 -1.26 -18.68
C SER A 298 25.39 -1.25 -18.34
N ARG A 299 26.19 -2.19 -18.89
CA ARG A 299 27.63 -2.19 -18.61
C ARG A 299 28.29 -0.89 -19.11
N GLY A 300 29.16 -0.30 -18.30
CA GLY A 300 29.78 1.00 -18.57
C GLY A 300 28.89 2.20 -18.23
N ALA A 301 27.70 2.00 -17.68
CA ALA A 301 26.91 3.08 -17.12
C ALA A 301 27.65 3.72 -15.92
N ALA A 302 27.30 4.94 -15.56
CA ALA A 302 27.95 5.70 -14.49
C ALA A 302 27.90 5.02 -13.11
N PHE A 303 26.97 4.10 -12.91
CA PHE A 303 26.83 3.31 -11.69
C PHE A 303 27.58 1.96 -11.73
N ASP A 304 28.13 1.54 -12.89
CA ASP A 304 28.94 0.33 -13.00
C ASP A 304 30.31 0.57 -12.32
N ASN A 305 30.81 -0.44 -11.62
CA ASN A 305 32.02 -0.38 -10.78
C ASN A 305 31.98 0.72 -9.70
N THR A 306 30.78 1.03 -9.17
CA THR A 306 30.61 1.98 -8.05
C THR A 306 29.82 1.35 -6.91
N THR A 307 29.99 1.89 -5.71
CA THR A 307 29.16 1.51 -4.56
C THR A 307 27.95 2.43 -4.47
N LEU A 308 26.77 1.84 -4.50
CA LEU A 308 25.49 2.53 -4.31
C LEU A 308 25.08 2.48 -2.84
N TYR A 309 24.71 3.65 -2.33
CA TYR A 309 24.14 3.81 -0.99
C TYR A 309 22.67 4.23 -1.11
N SER A 310 21.78 3.47 -0.50
CA SER A 310 20.34 3.73 -0.63
C SER A 310 19.58 3.39 0.65
N THR A 311 18.33 3.82 0.67
CA THR A 311 17.34 3.43 1.68
C THR A 311 16.15 2.76 1.02
N THR A 312 15.16 2.34 1.79
CA THR A 312 13.91 1.78 1.23
C THR A 312 13.11 2.75 0.35
N GLY A 313 13.52 4.00 0.21
CA GLY A 313 12.76 5.01 -0.52
C GLY A 313 13.56 5.84 -1.51
N SER A 314 14.89 5.86 -1.46
CA SER A 314 15.68 6.77 -2.28
C SER A 314 17.16 6.41 -2.35
N LEU A 315 17.78 6.78 -3.49
CA LEU A 315 19.24 6.90 -3.70
C LEU A 315 19.73 8.35 -3.48
N ASP A 316 18.81 9.32 -3.37
CA ASP A 316 19.12 10.75 -3.47
C ASP A 316 18.75 11.55 -2.20
N SER A 317 18.44 10.87 -1.11
CA SER A 317 17.99 11.51 0.13
C SER A 317 19.13 11.75 1.11
N ALA A 318 18.96 12.68 2.04
CA ALA A 318 19.86 12.86 3.18
C ALA A 318 20.09 11.56 3.98
N PHE A 319 19.09 10.69 4.04
CA PHE A 319 19.24 9.36 4.65
C PHE A 319 20.18 8.45 3.84
N ALA A 320 20.20 8.55 2.49
CA ALA A 320 21.17 7.82 1.68
C ALA A 320 22.60 8.37 1.90
N ASP A 321 22.74 9.69 2.07
CA ASP A 321 24.02 10.31 2.44
C ASP A 321 24.49 9.86 3.82
N MET A 322 23.57 9.71 4.77
CA MET A 322 23.87 9.18 6.11
C MET A 322 24.32 7.71 6.04
N VAL A 323 23.67 6.88 5.19
CA VAL A 323 24.15 5.50 4.93
C VAL A 323 25.58 5.53 4.41
N GLN A 324 25.89 6.41 3.45
CA GLN A 324 27.26 6.54 2.92
C GLN A 324 28.24 6.96 4.00
N SER A 325 27.91 7.96 4.82
CA SER A 325 28.83 8.43 5.88
C SER A 325 29.15 7.35 6.92
N HIS A 326 28.18 6.49 7.28
CA HIS A 326 28.42 5.39 8.20
C HIS A 326 29.16 4.20 7.56
N CYS A 327 28.84 3.88 6.30
CA CYS A 327 29.24 2.60 5.70
C CYS A 327 30.40 2.69 4.72
N ALA A 328 30.84 3.89 4.28
CA ALA A 328 31.93 4.04 3.30
C ALA A 328 33.25 3.41 3.76
N GLN A 329 33.49 3.30 5.06
CA GLN A 329 34.64 2.60 5.62
C GLN A 329 34.76 1.13 5.18
N TYR A 330 33.63 0.50 4.76
CA TYR A 330 33.57 -0.90 4.32
C TYR A 330 33.60 -1.06 2.80
N GLU A 331 33.97 -0.04 2.03
CA GLU A 331 33.99 -0.11 0.56
C GLU A 331 34.82 -1.27 0.00
N LYS A 332 35.95 -1.58 0.65
CA LYS A 332 36.79 -2.73 0.24
C LYS A 332 36.05 -4.05 0.40
N LEU A 333 35.26 -4.20 1.45
CA LEU A 333 34.42 -5.38 1.66
C LEU A 333 33.33 -5.44 0.59
N PHE A 334 32.64 -4.33 0.28
CA PHE A 334 31.61 -4.31 -0.76
C PHE A 334 32.18 -4.65 -2.13
N ALA A 335 33.36 -4.10 -2.47
CA ALA A 335 34.04 -4.39 -3.73
C ALA A 335 34.56 -5.87 -3.82
N ALA A 336 34.86 -6.51 -2.70
CA ALA A 336 35.20 -7.92 -2.64
C ALA A 336 33.99 -8.84 -2.85
N HIS A 337 32.76 -8.35 -2.56
CA HIS A 337 31.49 -9.02 -2.74
C HIS A 337 30.59 -8.25 -3.71
N PRO A 338 30.98 -8.08 -5.00
CA PRO A 338 30.20 -7.31 -5.95
C PRO A 338 28.81 -7.93 -6.15
N ASN A 339 27.83 -7.08 -6.44
CA ASN A 339 26.43 -7.47 -6.67
C ASN A 339 25.79 -8.19 -5.46
N HIS A 340 26.29 -7.91 -4.26
CA HIS A 340 25.64 -8.25 -3.00
C HIS A 340 25.17 -6.98 -2.32
N THR A 341 23.92 -6.95 -1.90
CA THR A 341 23.37 -5.84 -1.10
C THR A 341 23.61 -6.13 0.37
N PHE A 342 24.51 -5.33 0.96
CA PHE A 342 24.73 -5.31 2.41
C PHE A 342 23.65 -4.44 3.05
N LEU A 343 23.00 -4.95 4.06
CA LEU A 343 21.87 -4.33 4.74
C LEU A 343 22.28 -3.98 6.17
N PHE A 344 22.20 -2.69 6.46
CA PHE A 344 22.54 -2.16 7.78
C PHE A 344 21.32 -1.50 8.41
N GLU A 345 21.12 -1.69 9.70
CA GLU A 345 20.29 -0.79 10.48
C GLU A 345 21.19 0.36 10.95
N ILE A 346 20.87 1.56 10.51
CA ILE A 346 21.61 2.79 10.83
C ILE A 346 20.90 3.47 11.99
N THR A 347 21.69 3.82 13.01
CA THR A 347 21.26 4.62 14.16
C THR A 347 22.10 5.88 14.22
N ASP A 348 21.47 7.04 14.28
CA ASP A 348 22.15 8.34 14.25
C ASP A 348 21.51 9.31 15.24
N GLU A 349 22.32 10.14 15.89
CA GLU A 349 21.84 11.12 16.88
C GLU A 349 20.92 12.17 16.26
N SER A 350 21.09 12.47 14.98
CA SER A 350 20.25 13.42 14.24
C SER A 350 18.86 12.87 13.86
N ASP A 351 18.68 11.53 13.94
CA ASP A 351 17.38 10.86 13.72
C ASP A 351 16.99 10.01 14.92
N PRO A 352 16.62 10.62 16.05
CA PRO A 352 16.31 9.90 17.27
C PRO A 352 15.06 9.03 17.10
N HIS A 353 15.24 7.75 17.31
CA HIS A 353 14.18 6.75 17.33
C HIS A 353 13.56 6.60 18.73
N ILE A 354 12.45 5.84 18.81
CA ILE A 354 11.68 5.65 20.06
C ILE A 354 12.50 4.94 21.12
N VAL A 355 13.23 3.89 20.71
CA VAL A 355 14.24 3.24 21.56
C VAL A 355 15.59 3.85 21.21
N ARG A 356 16.27 4.36 22.21
CA ARG A 356 17.62 4.92 22.01
C ARG A 356 18.61 3.76 21.87
N GLU A 357 19.28 3.76 20.74
CA GLU A 357 20.36 2.84 20.40
C GLU A 357 21.70 3.57 20.42
N GLN A 358 22.79 2.83 20.51
CA GLN A 358 24.10 3.42 20.28
C GLN A 358 24.24 3.82 18.81
N PRO A 359 24.67 5.07 18.50
CA PRO A 359 24.88 5.49 17.12
C PRO A 359 25.85 4.57 16.37
N GLY A 360 25.62 4.44 15.08
CA GLY A 360 26.44 3.67 14.15
C GLY A 360 25.63 2.75 13.24
N GLU A 361 26.33 1.86 12.59
CA GLU A 361 25.80 0.90 11.64
C GLU A 361 25.87 -0.51 12.23
N THR A 362 24.80 -1.28 12.04
CA THR A 362 24.70 -2.68 12.48
C THR A 362 24.35 -3.55 11.28
N LEU A 363 25.22 -4.49 10.91
CA LEU A 363 24.95 -5.40 9.80
C LEU A 363 23.82 -6.37 10.15
N ILE A 364 22.74 -6.35 9.37
CA ILE A 364 21.55 -7.17 9.59
C ILE A 364 21.26 -8.14 8.46
N GLY A 365 21.97 -8.07 7.34
CA GLY A 365 21.79 -9.01 6.23
C GLY A 365 22.71 -8.74 5.06
N ILE A 366 22.91 -9.77 4.25
CA ILE A 366 23.55 -9.67 2.92
C ILE A 366 22.69 -10.47 1.95
N ILE A 367 22.37 -9.90 0.80
CA ILE A 367 21.54 -10.53 -0.23
C ILE A 367 22.25 -10.47 -1.57
N ASP A 368 22.40 -11.61 -2.22
CA ASP A 368 22.82 -11.69 -3.62
C ASP A 368 21.75 -11.08 -4.53
N THR A 369 22.11 -10.08 -5.34
CA THR A 369 21.13 -9.34 -6.14
C THR A 369 20.53 -10.17 -7.25
N ALA A 370 21.30 -11.10 -7.83
CA ALA A 370 20.87 -11.94 -8.94
C ALA A 370 19.91 -13.05 -8.51
N THR A 371 20.27 -13.76 -7.44
CA THR A 371 19.51 -14.94 -7.00
C THR A 371 18.53 -14.66 -5.86
N GLY A 372 18.69 -13.54 -5.14
CA GLY A 372 17.94 -13.26 -3.93
C GLY A 372 18.31 -14.14 -2.73
N ARG A 373 19.41 -14.93 -2.82
CA ARG A 373 19.91 -15.72 -1.70
C ARG A 373 20.29 -14.78 -0.56
N GLN A 374 19.73 -15.02 0.61
CA GLN A 374 20.10 -14.34 1.84
C GLN A 374 21.20 -15.14 2.55
N PHE A 375 22.17 -14.43 3.11
CA PHE A 375 23.18 -15.04 3.95
C PHE A 375 22.57 -15.43 5.30
N GLY A 376 22.95 -16.60 5.80
CA GLY A 376 22.52 -17.05 7.13
C GLY A 376 23.23 -16.29 8.26
N GLU A 377 22.67 -16.33 9.46
CA GLU A 377 23.22 -15.62 10.62
C GLU A 377 24.68 -16.00 10.92
N ALA A 378 25.06 -17.25 10.75
CA ALA A 378 26.44 -17.69 10.94
C ALA A 378 27.42 -17.11 9.90
N GLU A 379 26.99 -16.99 8.64
CA GLU A 379 27.79 -16.36 7.58
C GLU A 379 27.96 -14.85 7.87
N LEU A 380 26.87 -14.20 8.29
CA LEU A 380 26.89 -12.78 8.68
C LEU A 380 27.80 -12.52 9.88
N ASP A 381 27.75 -13.36 10.89
CA ASP A 381 28.61 -13.26 12.09
C ASP A 381 30.09 -13.43 11.73
N ALA A 382 30.42 -14.37 10.81
CA ALA A 382 31.79 -14.57 10.35
C ALA A 382 32.34 -13.33 9.62
N ILE A 383 31.59 -12.78 8.64
CA ILE A 383 31.96 -11.56 7.92
C ILE A 383 32.10 -10.38 8.86
N ALA A 384 31.16 -10.22 9.77
CA ALA A 384 31.18 -9.12 10.72
C ALA A 384 32.38 -9.19 11.66
N ALA A 385 32.73 -10.37 12.15
CA ALA A 385 33.90 -10.57 12.99
C ALA A 385 35.21 -10.27 12.25
N GLU A 386 35.34 -10.70 10.99
CA GLU A 386 36.52 -10.44 10.16
C GLU A 386 36.75 -8.95 9.91
N HIS A 387 35.66 -8.17 9.77
CA HIS A 387 35.70 -6.75 9.41
C HIS A 387 35.39 -5.80 10.57
N GLY A 388 35.21 -6.30 11.79
CA GLY A 388 34.93 -5.48 12.97
C GLY A 388 33.56 -4.77 12.92
N ILE A 389 32.56 -5.36 12.25
CA ILE A 389 31.22 -4.79 12.07
C ILE A 389 30.30 -5.23 13.22
N ARG A 390 29.48 -4.32 13.73
CA ARG A 390 28.48 -4.68 14.75
C ARG A 390 27.42 -5.62 14.18
N ARG A 391 27.00 -6.58 15.01
CA ARG A 391 25.87 -7.47 14.74
C ARG A 391 24.84 -7.35 15.87
N PRO A 392 23.54 -7.53 15.61
CA PRO A 392 22.56 -7.65 16.67
C PRO A 392 22.77 -8.96 17.43
N ALA A 393 22.42 -8.97 18.71
CA ALA A 393 22.44 -10.20 19.50
C ALA A 393 21.44 -11.22 18.97
N THR A 394 21.84 -12.48 18.94
CA THR A 394 21.01 -13.59 18.45
C THR A 394 20.80 -14.63 19.55
N LEU A 395 19.56 -14.96 19.83
CA LEU A 395 19.13 -16.03 20.72
C LEU A 395 18.77 -17.24 19.86
N ARG A 396 19.44 -18.37 20.08
CA ARG A 396 19.29 -19.55 19.22
C ARG A 396 18.53 -20.68 19.92
N GLY A 397 17.69 -21.36 19.14
CA GLY A 397 17.05 -22.60 19.56
C GLY A 397 16.04 -22.48 20.68
N LEU A 398 15.50 -21.30 20.92
CA LEU A 398 14.38 -21.09 21.85
C LEU A 398 13.09 -21.75 21.34
N THR A 399 12.20 -22.14 22.24
CA THR A 399 10.82 -22.38 21.85
C THR A 399 10.11 -21.04 21.63
N PHE A 400 9.11 -21.03 20.79
CA PHE A 400 8.33 -19.81 20.54
C PHE A 400 7.62 -19.32 21.82
N GLY A 401 7.20 -20.26 22.70
CA GLY A 401 6.64 -19.94 24.02
C GLY A 401 7.63 -19.22 24.93
N GLU A 402 8.90 -19.70 24.99
CA GLU A 402 9.97 -19.02 25.76
C GLU A 402 10.24 -17.62 25.21
N LEU A 403 10.28 -17.47 23.87
CA LEU A 403 10.48 -16.17 23.24
C LEU A 403 9.34 -15.19 23.56
N LYS A 404 8.08 -15.65 23.56
CA LYS A 404 6.92 -14.81 23.94
C LYS A 404 7.00 -14.36 25.41
N ALA A 405 7.40 -15.26 26.30
CA ALA A 405 7.56 -14.91 27.71
C ALA A 405 8.68 -13.86 27.91
N MET A 406 9.82 -14.04 27.24
CA MET A 406 10.93 -13.08 27.26
C MET A 406 10.53 -11.72 26.68
N LEU A 407 9.73 -11.70 25.62
CA LEU A 407 9.28 -10.47 24.96
C LEU A 407 8.57 -9.50 25.92
N GLN A 408 7.89 -10.01 26.95
CA GLN A 408 7.16 -9.19 27.93
C GLN A 408 8.06 -8.32 28.80
N THR A 409 9.34 -8.67 28.93
CA THR A 409 10.28 -8.01 29.85
C THR A 409 11.39 -7.22 29.17
N VAL A 410 11.53 -7.31 27.83
CA VAL A 410 12.59 -6.61 27.10
C VAL A 410 12.24 -5.14 26.87
N GLU A 411 13.26 -4.27 26.91
CA GLU A 411 13.17 -2.82 26.73
C GLU A 411 13.71 -2.34 25.36
N HIS A 412 13.81 -3.25 24.39
CA HIS A 412 14.15 -2.93 22.99
C HIS A 412 12.96 -3.15 22.05
N GLU A 413 13.11 -2.91 20.75
CA GLU A 413 12.00 -2.96 19.78
C GLU A 413 11.34 -4.35 19.71
N GLY A 414 12.06 -5.42 19.98
CA GLY A 414 11.60 -6.79 19.85
C GLY A 414 12.59 -7.64 19.08
N PHE A 415 12.06 -8.60 18.30
CA PHE A 415 12.88 -9.59 17.60
C PHE A 415 12.46 -9.77 16.14
N MET A 416 13.44 -10.07 15.29
CA MET A 416 13.23 -10.75 14.02
C MET A 416 13.28 -12.24 14.29
N VAL A 417 12.25 -12.99 13.90
CA VAL A 417 12.10 -14.41 14.23
C VAL A 417 12.34 -15.25 13.00
N PHE A 418 13.20 -16.25 13.15
CA PHE A 418 13.59 -17.21 12.11
C PHE A 418 13.20 -18.62 12.54
N ASP A 419 12.88 -19.46 11.58
CA ASP A 419 12.76 -20.90 11.80
C ASP A 419 14.16 -21.48 12.10
N ALA A 420 14.31 -22.17 13.23
CA ALA A 420 15.62 -22.64 13.69
C ALA A 420 16.24 -23.70 12.75
N ALA A 421 15.41 -24.48 12.02
CA ALA A 421 15.89 -25.53 11.13
C ALA A 421 16.23 -25.01 9.73
N THR A 422 15.36 -24.15 9.17
CA THR A 422 15.48 -23.67 7.78
C THR A 422 16.19 -22.33 7.69
N GLN A 423 16.35 -21.61 8.79
CA GLN A 423 16.86 -20.23 8.88
C GLN A 423 16.01 -19.24 8.05
N GLN A 424 14.78 -19.61 7.70
CA GLN A 424 13.86 -18.73 7.02
C GLN A 424 13.32 -17.66 7.98
N MET A 425 13.38 -16.40 7.58
CA MET A 425 12.77 -15.30 8.31
C MET A 425 11.24 -15.43 8.28
N LEU A 426 10.61 -15.53 9.45
CA LEU A 426 9.17 -15.79 9.61
C LEU A 426 8.37 -14.51 9.79
N PHE A 427 8.72 -13.69 10.80
CA PHE A 427 7.99 -12.46 11.14
C PHE A 427 8.80 -11.56 12.09
N LYS A 428 8.25 -10.38 12.33
CA LYS A 428 8.68 -9.47 13.39
C LYS A 428 7.82 -9.69 14.63
N LEU A 429 8.46 -9.75 15.80
CA LEU A 429 7.79 -9.81 17.08
C LEU A 429 8.17 -8.57 17.89
N LYS A 430 7.24 -7.64 18.07
CA LYS A 430 7.48 -6.35 18.69
C LYS A 430 7.15 -6.39 20.17
N SER A 431 8.01 -5.80 21.00
CA SER A 431 7.82 -5.78 22.45
C SER A 431 6.69 -4.84 22.89
N PRO A 432 5.97 -5.16 23.97
CA PRO A 432 4.99 -4.24 24.55
C PRO A 432 5.62 -2.90 24.94
N TYR A 433 6.85 -2.91 25.44
CA TYR A 433 7.63 -1.71 25.75
C TYR A 433 7.72 -0.75 24.54
N TYR A 434 8.18 -1.27 23.40
CA TYR A 434 8.26 -0.49 22.16
C TYR A 434 6.90 0.00 21.68
N LEU A 435 5.89 -0.87 21.66
CA LEU A 435 4.56 -0.52 21.16
C LEU A 435 3.92 0.60 22.00
N VAL A 436 4.00 0.48 23.33
CA VAL A 436 3.50 1.51 24.26
C VAL A 436 4.27 2.83 24.08
N SER A 437 5.60 2.76 24.04
CA SER A 437 6.46 3.93 23.87
C SER A 437 6.20 4.65 22.56
N LYS A 438 5.98 3.90 21.48
CA LYS A 438 5.67 4.45 20.14
C LYS A 438 4.29 5.09 20.09
N LEU A 439 3.30 4.47 20.71
CA LEU A 439 1.95 5.01 20.76
C LEU A 439 1.89 6.33 21.55
N LEU A 440 2.58 6.38 22.68
CA LEU A 440 2.55 7.54 23.57
C LEU A 440 3.58 8.62 23.18
N GLY A 441 4.78 8.23 22.74
CA GLY A 441 5.90 9.13 22.50
C GLY A 441 5.80 10.01 21.27
N ARG A 442 5.02 9.60 20.23
CA ARG A 442 4.86 10.36 18.99
C ARG A 442 3.69 11.35 19.01
N SER A 443 3.05 11.59 20.14
CA SER A 443 1.87 12.45 20.18
C SER A 443 2.09 13.68 21.03
N ASN A 444 2.04 14.83 20.37
CA ASN A 444 1.76 16.13 20.97
C ASN A 444 0.25 16.36 21.21
N GLU A 445 -0.60 15.38 20.88
CA GLU A 445 -2.05 15.47 20.99
C GLU A 445 -2.55 14.68 22.19
N THR A 446 -3.30 15.36 23.05
CA THR A 446 -3.92 14.81 24.26
C THR A 446 -5.13 13.90 23.98
N ASN A 447 -5.61 13.83 22.73
CA ASN A 447 -6.81 13.08 22.39
C ASN A 447 -6.49 11.73 21.73
N LEU A 448 -6.57 10.65 22.50
CA LEU A 448 -6.34 9.27 22.01
C LEU A 448 -7.32 8.88 20.87
N ALA A 449 -8.56 9.33 20.90
CA ALA A 449 -9.57 9.03 19.88
C ALA A 449 -9.20 9.58 18.49
N ALA A 450 -8.52 10.74 18.41
CA ALA A 450 -8.05 11.32 17.15
C ALA A 450 -6.90 10.50 16.50
N LYS A 451 -6.19 9.68 17.29
CA LYS A 451 -5.09 8.82 16.83
C LYS A 451 -5.56 7.50 16.23
N LEU A 452 -6.80 7.11 16.45
CA LEU A 452 -7.35 5.80 16.05
C LEU A 452 -7.81 5.71 14.58
N ASP A 453 -7.42 6.67 13.74
CA ASP A 453 -7.64 6.56 12.29
C ASP A 453 -6.51 5.72 11.66
N LYS A 454 -6.87 4.55 11.08
CA LYS A 454 -5.92 3.68 10.36
C LYS A 454 -5.09 4.41 9.30
N ARG A 455 -5.54 5.56 8.78
CA ARG A 455 -4.80 6.39 7.83
C ARG A 455 -3.68 7.23 8.47
N ARG A 456 -3.68 7.37 9.79
CA ARG A 456 -2.77 8.22 10.56
C ARG A 456 -1.88 7.44 11.53
N ILE A 457 -2.18 6.18 11.76
CA ILE A 457 -1.48 5.32 12.71
C ILE A 457 -0.69 4.24 11.97
N ASP A 458 0.43 3.82 12.56
CA ASP A 458 1.25 2.76 12.00
C ASP A 458 0.53 1.40 12.03
N GLU A 459 0.91 0.54 11.13
CA GLU A 459 0.30 -0.77 10.86
C GLU A 459 0.23 -1.71 12.07
N GLU A 460 1.22 -1.62 12.92
CA GLU A 460 1.33 -2.46 14.12
C GLU A 460 0.22 -2.21 15.14
N PHE A 461 -0.47 -1.06 15.04
CA PHE A 461 -1.61 -0.72 15.89
C PHE A 461 -2.97 -1.05 15.27
N TYR A 462 -3.04 -1.62 14.06
CA TYR A 462 -4.31 -1.98 13.45
C TYR A 462 -5.12 -2.99 14.26
N PRO A 463 -4.50 -4.03 14.89
CA PRO A 463 -5.21 -4.91 15.79
C PRO A 463 -5.83 -4.18 16.99
N LEU A 464 -5.11 -3.19 17.54
CA LEU A 464 -5.63 -2.34 18.61
C LEU A 464 -6.85 -1.53 18.17
N ILE A 465 -6.82 -0.96 16.96
CA ILE A 465 -7.97 -0.22 16.42
C ILE A 465 -9.19 -1.12 16.26
N ASP A 466 -8.98 -2.33 15.76
CA ASP A 466 -10.07 -3.30 15.60
C ASP A 466 -10.62 -3.77 16.95
N HIS A 467 -9.75 -4.02 17.94
CA HIS A 467 -10.15 -4.35 19.32
C HIS A 467 -10.97 -3.22 19.99
N ILE A 468 -10.54 -1.96 19.83
CA ILE A 468 -11.29 -0.80 20.34
C ILE A 468 -12.65 -0.67 19.63
N ARG A 469 -12.73 -0.95 18.33
CA ARG A 469 -14.00 -0.89 17.59
C ARG A 469 -14.97 -1.98 18.02
N GLU A 470 -14.48 -3.17 18.29
CA GLU A 470 -15.30 -4.28 18.80
C GLU A 470 -15.85 -4.01 20.21
N ARG A 471 -15.16 -3.18 21.00
CA ARG A 471 -15.50 -2.81 22.38
C ARG A 471 -15.72 -1.29 22.51
N GLN A 472 -16.29 -0.65 21.49
CA GLN A 472 -16.36 0.80 21.37
C GLN A 472 -17.13 1.46 22.52
N ASP A 473 -18.25 0.89 22.96
CA ASP A 473 -19.05 1.44 24.03
C ASP A 473 -18.33 1.35 25.38
N GLU A 474 -17.64 0.25 25.65
CA GLU A 474 -16.80 0.09 26.83
C GLU A 474 -15.66 1.11 26.81
N PHE A 475 -14.92 1.20 25.71
CA PHE A 475 -13.81 2.13 25.57
C PHE A 475 -14.22 3.60 25.73
N ASN A 476 -15.40 3.99 25.20
CA ASN A 476 -15.90 5.35 25.30
C ASN A 476 -16.34 5.73 26.74
N ALA A 477 -16.74 4.74 27.55
CA ALA A 477 -17.09 4.95 28.94
C ALA A 477 -15.90 5.16 29.89
N LEU A 478 -14.67 4.82 29.45
CA LEU A 478 -13.46 4.94 30.23
C LEU A 478 -12.98 6.41 30.30
N ASP A 479 -12.40 6.80 31.44
CA ASP A 479 -11.62 8.03 31.53
C ASP A 479 -10.25 7.89 30.82
N GLU A 480 -9.46 8.98 30.78
CA GLU A 480 -8.19 8.99 30.03
C GLU A 480 -7.16 7.99 30.59
N GLN A 481 -7.05 7.87 31.92
CA GLN A 481 -6.12 6.93 32.56
C GLN A 481 -6.55 5.47 32.31
N GLN A 482 -7.85 5.22 32.41
CA GLN A 482 -8.43 3.91 32.13
C GLN A 482 -8.25 3.53 30.66
N LYS A 483 -8.40 4.48 29.70
CA LYS A 483 -8.10 4.24 28.28
C LYS A 483 -6.65 3.89 28.04
N ILE A 484 -5.72 4.54 28.73
CA ILE A 484 -4.30 4.21 28.66
C ILE A 484 -4.06 2.78 29.18
N ALA A 485 -4.64 2.44 30.32
CA ALA A 485 -4.53 1.09 30.89
C ALA A 485 -5.13 0.02 29.98
N PHE A 486 -6.30 0.29 29.35
CA PHE A 486 -6.95 -0.59 28.39
C PHE A 486 -6.04 -0.86 27.18
N VAL A 487 -5.44 0.20 26.62
CA VAL A 487 -4.49 0.09 25.50
C VAL A 487 -3.23 -0.69 25.89
N GLN A 488 -2.66 -0.42 27.06
CA GLN A 488 -1.48 -1.12 27.55
C GLN A 488 -1.75 -2.60 27.79
N ALA A 489 -2.91 -2.96 28.34
CA ALA A 489 -3.30 -4.35 28.55
C ALA A 489 -3.37 -5.11 27.22
N PHE A 490 -4.05 -4.54 26.22
CA PHE A 490 -4.14 -5.15 24.90
C PHE A 490 -2.78 -5.31 24.21
N LEU A 491 -1.90 -4.29 24.28
CA LEU A 491 -0.58 -4.34 23.66
C LEU A 491 0.37 -5.36 24.30
N ARG A 492 0.10 -5.76 25.55
CA ARG A 492 0.84 -6.85 26.22
C ARG A 492 0.38 -8.25 25.79
N GLU A 493 -0.86 -8.37 25.28
CA GLU A 493 -1.44 -9.63 24.78
C GLU A 493 -1.13 -9.90 23.30
N LEU A 494 -0.66 -8.88 22.55
CA LEU A 494 -0.25 -8.99 21.14
C LEU A 494 1.10 -9.71 20.99
#